data_4734bd26345e4955fdf6d5101dc6f432
#
_entry.id   4734bd26345e4955fdf6d5101dc6f432
#
_cell.length_a   1.000
_cell.length_b   1.000
_cell.length_c   1.000
_cell.angle_alpha   90.00
_cell.angle_beta   90.00
_cell.angle_gamma   90.00
#
_symmetry.space_group_name_H-M   'P 1'
#
loop_
_entity.id
_entity.type
_entity.pdbx_description
1 polymer ?
#
loop_
_entity_poly.entity_id
_entity_poly.type
_entity_poly.pdbx_seq_one_letter_code
_entity_poly.pdbx_strand_id
1 'polypeptide(L)'
;MEKLTVNGTEYEIIKLLGKGKGGYSYLAKEASGDKNKAGDLVVLKQIHHEPCAYYNFGNKIEAESYDYQRLSAAGIRIPQMLSIDMENERIVKEFINGPTVFELVRDSDSELDDELFRQVRLMAEQAKNAGLNIDYFPTNFVLEDGLLYYVDYECNLYSEEWNFENWGKKYWNKSPEFMEYLKKH
;
A
#
# COMPACT_ATOMS: atom_id res chain seq x y z
N MET A 1 8.88 -17.11 16.93
CA MET A 1 8.48 -16.16 15.89
C MET A 1 7.50 -16.89 14.98
N GLU A 2 6.42 -16.24 14.62
CA GLU A 2 5.45 -16.78 13.67
C GLU A 2 6.08 -16.87 12.28
N LYS A 3 5.78 -17.95 11.56
CA LYS A 3 6.29 -18.19 10.21
C LYS A 3 5.13 -18.46 9.26
N LEU A 4 5.23 -17.94 8.06
CA LEU A 4 4.30 -18.19 6.97
C LEU A 4 5.04 -18.67 5.73
N THR A 5 4.46 -19.61 5.00
CA THR A 5 5.04 -20.15 3.76
C THR A 5 4.33 -19.57 2.55
N VAL A 6 5.09 -19.16 1.54
CA VAL A 6 4.59 -18.68 0.25
C VAL A 6 5.30 -19.46 -0.85
N ASN A 7 4.58 -20.25 -1.64
CA ASN A 7 5.13 -21.09 -2.70
C ASN A 7 6.36 -21.92 -2.26
N GLY A 8 6.32 -22.50 -1.06
CA GLY A 8 7.40 -23.31 -0.50
C GLY A 8 8.54 -22.54 0.17
N THR A 9 8.58 -21.22 0.06
CA THR A 9 9.54 -20.37 0.78
C THR A 9 8.96 -19.95 2.13
N GLU A 10 9.71 -20.15 3.21
CA GLU A 10 9.32 -19.79 4.57
C GLU A 10 9.76 -18.37 4.91
N TYR A 11 8.86 -17.58 5.49
CA TYR A 11 9.11 -16.21 5.95
C TYR A 11 8.87 -16.10 7.46
N GLU A 12 9.79 -15.46 8.17
CA GLU A 12 9.63 -15.10 9.57
C GLU A 12 8.93 -13.74 9.68
N ILE A 13 7.81 -13.72 10.42
CA ILE A 13 7.06 -12.50 10.69
C ILE A 13 7.78 -11.67 11.76
N ILE A 14 8.09 -10.42 11.44
CA ILE A 14 8.74 -9.47 12.35
C ILE A 14 7.69 -8.67 13.11
N LYS A 15 6.74 -8.05 12.39
CA LYS A 15 5.65 -7.26 12.98
C LYS A 15 4.50 -7.09 12.01
N LEU A 16 3.31 -6.85 12.56
CA LEU A 16 2.16 -6.36 11.79
C LEU A 16 2.40 -4.90 11.38
N LEU A 17 2.24 -4.61 10.09
CA LEU A 17 2.28 -3.25 9.54
C LEU A 17 0.88 -2.63 9.49
N GLY A 18 -0.14 -3.42 9.21
CA GLY A 18 -1.52 -2.95 9.15
C GLY A 18 -2.51 -4.06 8.83
N LYS A 19 -3.77 -3.76 9.16
CA LYS A 19 -4.94 -4.54 8.79
C LYS A 19 -5.82 -3.70 7.88
N GLY A 20 -5.96 -4.13 6.64
CA GLY A 20 -6.88 -3.55 5.67
C GLY A 20 -8.14 -4.39 5.48
N LYS A 21 -9.05 -3.93 4.63
CA LYS A 21 -10.27 -4.68 4.23
C LYS A 21 -9.94 -5.99 3.52
N GLY A 22 -8.82 -6.03 2.80
CA GLY A 22 -8.39 -7.18 1.99
C GLY A 22 -7.52 -8.17 2.73
N GLY A 23 -6.78 -7.76 3.76
CA GLY A 23 -5.82 -8.65 4.41
C GLY A 23 -5.01 -8.00 5.53
N TYR A 24 -4.13 -8.80 6.10
CA TYR A 24 -3.11 -8.38 7.05
C TYR A 24 -1.78 -8.23 6.33
N SER A 25 -1.11 -7.10 6.50
CA SER A 25 0.23 -6.84 5.97
C SER A 25 1.27 -6.93 7.07
N TYR A 26 2.27 -7.78 6.89
CA TYR A 26 3.34 -8.01 7.84
C TYR A 26 4.68 -7.59 7.25
N LEU A 27 5.53 -6.98 8.07
CA LEU A 27 6.96 -6.94 7.80
C LEU A 27 7.52 -8.33 8.08
N ALA A 28 8.22 -8.89 7.12
CA ALA A 28 8.77 -10.22 7.20
C ALA A 28 10.16 -10.28 6.58
N LYS A 29 10.87 -11.36 6.80
CA LYS A 29 12.11 -11.71 6.12
C LYS A 29 12.08 -13.19 5.74
N GLU A 30 12.77 -13.54 4.66
CA GLU A 30 12.94 -14.93 4.30
C GLU A 30 13.71 -15.69 5.38
N ALA A 31 13.18 -16.83 5.82
CA ALA A 31 13.83 -17.73 6.75
C ALA A 31 14.89 -18.56 6.01
N SER A 32 15.93 -17.91 5.47
CA SER A 32 17.01 -18.62 4.78
C SER A 32 17.79 -19.51 5.76
N GLY A 33 18.17 -20.73 5.32
CA GLY A 33 19.01 -21.64 6.12
C GLY A 33 20.42 -21.13 6.39
N ASP A 34 20.83 -20.05 5.75
CA ASP A 34 22.13 -19.39 5.97
C ASP A 34 21.96 -18.23 6.96
N LYS A 35 22.33 -18.50 8.23
CA LYS A 35 22.26 -17.52 9.33
C LYS A 35 23.13 -16.28 9.13
N ASN A 36 24.04 -16.30 8.14
CA ASN A 36 24.95 -15.19 7.83
C ASN A 36 24.43 -14.27 6.72
N LYS A 37 23.33 -14.63 6.03
CA LYS A 37 22.63 -13.76 5.10
C LYS A 37 21.42 -13.16 5.81
N ALA A 38 21.50 -11.88 6.17
CA ALA A 38 20.31 -11.12 6.49
C ALA A 38 19.40 -11.17 5.24
N GLY A 39 18.30 -11.91 5.31
CA GLY A 39 17.31 -11.90 4.24
C GLY A 39 16.77 -10.47 4.08
N ASP A 40 16.53 -10.07 2.84
CA ASP A 40 15.93 -8.77 2.57
C ASP A 40 14.55 -8.69 3.22
N LEU A 41 14.24 -7.52 3.75
CA LEU A 41 12.92 -7.24 4.31
C LEU A 41 11.88 -7.20 3.19
N VAL A 42 10.75 -7.82 3.43
CA VAL A 42 9.62 -7.86 2.52
C VAL A 42 8.32 -7.53 3.24
N VAL A 43 7.30 -7.19 2.50
CA VAL A 43 5.91 -7.18 3.00
C VAL A 43 5.24 -8.48 2.59
N LEU A 44 4.75 -9.24 3.56
CA LEU A 44 3.90 -10.40 3.33
C LEU A 44 2.46 -10.03 3.66
N LYS A 45 1.58 -10.08 2.66
CA LYS A 45 0.14 -9.85 2.83
C LYS A 45 -0.57 -11.20 2.87
N GLN A 46 -1.31 -11.45 3.94
CA GLN A 46 -2.25 -12.55 4.08
C GLN A 46 -3.65 -12.05 3.84
N ILE A 47 -4.32 -12.53 2.80
CA ILE A 47 -5.73 -12.24 2.55
C ILE A 47 -6.58 -12.83 3.69
N HIS A 48 -7.63 -12.13 4.08
CA HIS A 48 -8.65 -12.62 5.00
C HIS A 48 -10.05 -12.49 4.41
N HIS A 49 -10.97 -13.31 4.90
CA HIS A 49 -12.38 -13.34 4.48
C HIS A 49 -13.31 -12.85 5.60
N GLU A 50 -12.81 -12.00 6.48
CA GLU A 50 -13.63 -11.39 7.53
C GLU A 50 -14.77 -10.58 6.89
N PRO A 51 -16.02 -10.67 7.41
CA PRO A 51 -17.14 -9.93 6.88
C PRO A 51 -16.89 -8.42 6.89
N CYS A 52 -17.14 -7.77 5.76
CA CYS A 52 -17.11 -6.32 5.65
C CYS A 52 -18.47 -5.82 5.19
N ALA A 53 -19.07 -4.88 5.94
CA ALA A 53 -20.42 -4.39 5.69
C ALA A 53 -20.60 -3.66 4.34
N TYR A 54 -19.50 -3.28 3.69
CA TYR A 54 -19.53 -2.42 2.50
C TYR A 54 -18.98 -3.07 1.23
N TYR A 55 -18.47 -4.32 1.31
CA TYR A 55 -17.84 -4.98 0.16
C TYR A 55 -18.16 -6.46 0.10
N ASN A 56 -18.72 -6.88 -1.02
CA ASN A 56 -18.76 -8.28 -1.42
C ASN A 56 -17.57 -8.51 -2.33
N PHE A 57 -16.44 -8.91 -1.75
CA PHE A 57 -15.25 -9.24 -2.51
C PHE A 57 -15.46 -10.60 -3.20
N GLY A 58 -15.32 -10.65 -4.50
CA GLY A 58 -15.09 -11.89 -5.21
C GLY A 58 -13.76 -12.55 -4.78
N ASN A 59 -13.00 -13.07 -5.71
CA ASN A 59 -11.66 -13.59 -5.43
C ASN A 59 -10.67 -12.42 -5.18
N LYS A 60 -10.38 -12.13 -3.90
CA LYS A 60 -9.54 -10.99 -3.49
C LYS A 60 -8.12 -11.07 -4.02
N ILE A 61 -7.50 -12.25 -3.99
CA ILE A 61 -6.11 -12.41 -4.44
C ILE A 61 -5.98 -12.24 -5.96
N GLU A 62 -6.97 -12.72 -6.73
CA GLU A 62 -7.02 -12.46 -8.17
C GLU A 62 -7.23 -10.98 -8.46
N ALA A 63 -8.10 -10.30 -7.70
CA ALA A 63 -8.33 -8.86 -7.83
C ALA A 63 -7.04 -8.07 -7.58
N GLU A 64 -6.29 -8.38 -6.52
CA GLU A 64 -5.00 -7.72 -6.24
C GLU A 64 -3.96 -7.98 -7.33
N SER A 65 -3.88 -9.21 -7.83
CA SER A 65 -2.99 -9.54 -8.96
C SER A 65 -3.35 -8.75 -10.22
N TYR A 66 -4.63 -8.65 -10.52
CA TYR A 66 -5.12 -7.89 -11.67
C TYR A 66 -4.87 -6.38 -11.51
N ASP A 67 -5.14 -5.84 -10.33
CA ASP A 67 -4.90 -4.43 -10.03
C ASP A 67 -3.41 -4.07 -10.09
N TYR A 68 -2.53 -4.95 -9.59
CA TYR A 68 -1.08 -4.79 -9.73
C TYR A 68 -0.66 -4.65 -11.19
N GLN A 69 -1.21 -5.48 -12.09
CA GLN A 69 -0.90 -5.40 -13.51
C GLN A 69 -1.38 -4.07 -14.13
N ARG A 70 -2.57 -3.62 -13.78
CA ARG A 70 -3.13 -2.35 -14.26
C ARG A 70 -2.32 -1.14 -13.78
N LEU A 71 -1.96 -1.11 -12.50
CA LEU A 71 -1.16 -0.05 -11.89
C LEU A 71 0.25 -0.01 -12.51
N SER A 72 0.87 -1.17 -12.71
CA SER A 72 2.18 -1.29 -13.38
C SER A 72 2.11 -0.79 -14.82
N ALA A 73 1.09 -1.19 -15.57
CA ALA A 73 0.88 -0.74 -16.95
C ALA A 73 0.61 0.77 -17.06
N ALA A 74 -0.03 1.36 -16.04
CA ALA A 74 -0.27 2.80 -15.93
C ALA A 74 1.01 3.59 -15.56
N GLY A 75 2.09 2.91 -15.18
CA GLY A 75 3.35 3.53 -14.76
C GLY A 75 3.35 4.06 -13.33
N ILE A 76 2.39 3.66 -12.51
CA ILE A 76 2.33 4.03 -11.08
C ILE A 76 3.52 3.38 -10.35
N ARG A 77 4.24 4.17 -9.56
CA ARG A 77 5.33 3.64 -8.72
C ARG A 77 4.74 2.89 -7.53
N ILE A 78 4.80 1.58 -7.60
CA ILE A 78 4.32 0.63 -6.59
C ILE A 78 5.43 -0.35 -6.20
N PRO A 79 5.37 -0.97 -5.01
CA PRO A 79 6.28 -2.06 -4.66
C PRO A 79 6.20 -3.19 -5.68
N GLN A 80 7.33 -3.79 -6.02
CA GLN A 80 7.36 -4.97 -6.88
C GLN A 80 6.67 -6.16 -6.20
N MET A 81 5.78 -6.85 -6.92
CA MET A 81 5.24 -8.14 -6.48
C MET A 81 6.32 -9.21 -6.71
N LEU A 82 6.85 -9.78 -5.62
CA LEU A 82 7.93 -10.76 -5.63
C LEU A 82 7.40 -12.19 -5.78
N SER A 83 6.28 -12.50 -5.14
CA SER A 83 5.63 -13.80 -5.20
C SER A 83 4.15 -13.70 -4.89
N ILE A 84 3.35 -14.56 -5.49
CA ILE A 84 1.92 -14.72 -5.20
C ILE A 84 1.59 -16.20 -5.06
N ASP A 85 0.99 -16.56 -3.95
CA ASP A 85 0.52 -17.91 -3.61
C ASP A 85 -1.01 -17.90 -3.62
N MET A 86 -1.57 -18.36 -4.73
CA MET A 86 -3.02 -18.35 -4.95
C MET A 86 -3.75 -19.32 -4.03
N GLU A 87 -3.12 -20.42 -3.65
CA GLU A 87 -3.72 -21.46 -2.81
C GLU A 87 -3.83 -21.00 -1.35
N ASN A 88 -2.76 -20.41 -0.82
CA ASN A 88 -2.72 -19.90 0.55
C ASN A 88 -3.17 -18.43 0.66
N GLU A 89 -3.53 -17.81 -0.44
CA GLU A 89 -3.95 -16.41 -0.56
C GLU A 89 -2.96 -15.44 0.08
N ARG A 90 -1.68 -15.55 -0.34
CA ARG A 90 -0.57 -14.73 0.17
C ARG A 90 0.17 -14.03 -0.95
N ILE A 91 0.59 -12.81 -0.68
CA ILE A 91 1.42 -12.01 -1.59
C ILE A 91 2.67 -11.58 -0.85
N VAL A 92 3.83 -11.76 -1.48
CA VAL A 92 5.10 -11.18 -1.04
C VAL A 92 5.45 -10.04 -1.98
N LYS A 93 5.70 -8.88 -1.41
CA LYS A 93 6.09 -7.69 -2.17
C LYS A 93 7.28 -6.98 -1.53
N GLU A 94 7.95 -6.18 -2.32
CA GLU A 94 9.02 -5.29 -1.89
C GLU A 94 8.59 -4.47 -0.66
N PHE A 95 9.49 -4.32 0.30
CA PHE A 95 9.30 -3.43 1.44
C PHE A 95 9.88 -2.06 1.11
N ILE A 96 9.05 -1.05 1.05
CA ILE A 96 9.47 0.35 0.89
C ILE A 96 9.78 0.89 2.29
N ASN A 97 11.04 1.23 2.53
CA ASN A 97 11.53 1.61 3.85
C ASN A 97 11.49 3.13 4.03
N GLY A 98 10.42 3.63 4.63
CA GLY A 98 10.28 5.05 4.90
C GLY A 98 9.01 5.37 5.67
N PRO A 99 8.79 6.63 6.01
CA PRO A 99 7.55 7.09 6.63
C PRO A 99 6.41 7.09 5.62
N THR A 100 5.22 6.81 6.09
CA THR A 100 4.00 7.09 5.33
C THR A 100 3.76 8.60 5.23
N VAL A 101 3.07 9.02 4.19
CA VAL A 101 2.66 10.44 4.08
C VAL A 101 1.77 10.84 5.27
N PHE A 102 0.97 9.90 5.78
CA PHE A 102 0.17 10.12 6.99
C PHE A 102 1.04 10.50 8.20
N GLU A 103 2.15 9.76 8.42
CA GLU A 103 3.11 10.07 9.49
C GLU A 103 3.79 11.41 9.25
N LEU A 104 4.18 11.72 8.01
CA LEU A 104 4.78 13.01 7.66
C LEU A 104 3.82 14.17 7.97
N VAL A 105 2.54 14.06 7.62
CA VAL A 105 1.53 15.09 7.94
C VAL A 105 1.31 15.22 9.44
N ARG A 106 1.18 14.08 10.14
CA ARG A 106 0.92 14.06 11.58
C ARG A 106 2.06 14.68 12.39
N ASP A 107 3.30 14.30 12.07
CA ASP A 107 4.47 14.57 12.91
C ASP A 107 5.21 15.86 12.52
N SER A 108 4.92 16.44 11.35
CA SER A 108 5.51 17.70 10.90
C SER A 108 4.82 18.91 11.48
N ASP A 109 5.60 19.94 11.85
CA ASP A 109 5.09 21.27 12.17
C ASP A 109 4.93 22.18 10.96
N SER A 110 5.41 21.75 9.79
CA SER A 110 5.31 22.46 8.52
C SER A 110 4.44 21.73 7.51
N GLU A 111 4.06 22.42 6.43
CA GLU A 111 3.43 21.79 5.28
C GLU A 111 4.38 20.79 4.62
N LEU A 112 3.81 19.80 3.92
CA LEU A 112 4.58 18.85 3.12
C LEU A 112 5.31 19.58 1.97
N ASP A 113 6.46 19.03 1.57
CA ASP A 113 7.24 19.53 0.44
C ASP A 113 6.42 19.51 -0.87
N ASP A 114 6.53 20.55 -1.66
CA ASP A 114 5.92 20.68 -2.99
C ASP A 114 6.29 19.51 -3.91
N GLU A 115 7.47 18.93 -3.74
CA GLU A 115 7.91 17.77 -4.51
C GLU A 115 7.03 16.54 -4.26
N LEU A 116 6.55 16.32 -3.02
CA LEU A 116 5.59 15.25 -2.72
C LEU A 116 4.26 15.46 -3.47
N PHE A 117 3.76 16.71 -3.46
CA PHE A 117 2.55 17.05 -4.21
C PHE A 117 2.75 16.90 -5.73
N ARG A 118 3.93 17.23 -6.25
CA ARG A 118 4.25 17.01 -7.66
C ARG A 118 4.22 15.52 -8.01
N GLN A 119 4.81 14.67 -7.17
CA GLN A 119 4.84 13.22 -7.41
C GLN A 119 3.46 12.57 -7.34
N VAL A 120 2.64 12.90 -6.34
CA VAL A 120 1.28 12.33 -6.26
C VAL A 120 0.38 12.81 -7.40
N ARG A 121 0.53 14.07 -7.85
CA ARG A 121 -0.21 14.57 -9.01
C ARG A 121 0.20 13.88 -10.30
N LEU A 122 1.49 13.57 -10.47
CA LEU A 122 1.95 12.75 -11.60
C LEU A 122 1.31 11.36 -11.58
N MET A 123 1.27 10.69 -10.41
CA MET A 123 0.58 9.42 -10.27
C MET A 123 -0.93 9.56 -10.57
N ALA A 124 -1.57 10.62 -10.11
CA ALA A 124 -2.99 10.88 -10.37
C ALA A 124 -3.26 11.08 -11.87
N GLU A 125 -2.39 11.75 -12.59
CA GLU A 125 -2.47 11.92 -14.04
C GLU A 125 -2.26 10.59 -14.77
N GLN A 126 -1.26 9.79 -14.37
CA GLN A 126 -1.02 8.46 -14.92
C GLN A 126 -2.24 7.54 -14.71
N ALA A 127 -2.80 7.51 -13.50
CA ALA A 127 -4.00 6.74 -13.20
C ALA A 127 -5.19 7.20 -14.06
N LYS A 128 -5.46 8.51 -14.13
CA LYS A 128 -6.54 9.09 -14.95
C LYS A 128 -6.40 8.73 -16.42
N ASN A 129 -5.19 8.82 -16.97
CA ASN A 129 -4.93 8.48 -18.37
C ASN A 129 -5.17 6.99 -18.68
N ALA A 130 -5.01 6.14 -17.66
CA ALA A 130 -5.35 4.71 -17.75
C ALA A 130 -6.83 4.40 -17.40
N GLY A 131 -7.66 5.43 -17.15
CA GLY A 131 -9.06 5.27 -16.72
C GLY A 131 -9.22 4.73 -15.30
N LEU A 132 -8.18 4.89 -14.47
CA LEU A 132 -8.11 4.36 -13.11
C LEU A 132 -8.14 5.48 -12.06
N ASN A 133 -8.52 5.08 -10.86
CA ASN A 133 -8.36 5.86 -9.64
C ASN A 133 -7.69 5.00 -8.57
N ILE A 134 -6.77 5.57 -7.80
CA ILE A 134 -6.13 4.94 -6.64
C ILE A 134 -6.69 5.55 -5.36
N ASP A 135 -6.48 4.87 -4.23
CA ASP A 135 -6.89 5.40 -2.93
C ASP A 135 -5.83 6.39 -2.42
N TYR A 136 -6.14 7.68 -2.52
CA TYR A 136 -5.24 8.77 -2.13
C TYR A 136 -5.15 9.02 -0.62
N PHE A 137 -5.69 8.12 0.21
CA PHE A 137 -5.51 8.26 1.64
C PHE A 137 -4.02 8.13 2.03
N PRO A 138 -3.47 9.03 2.86
CA PRO A 138 -2.02 9.17 3.03
C PRO A 138 -1.31 7.98 3.68
N THR A 139 -2.03 7.05 4.31
CA THR A 139 -1.45 5.78 4.80
C THR A 139 -1.02 4.85 3.67
N ASN A 140 -1.55 5.05 2.45
CA ASN A 140 -1.25 4.24 1.28
C ASN A 140 -0.01 4.71 0.50
N PHE A 141 0.68 5.74 1.00
CA PHE A 141 1.86 6.30 0.35
C PHE A 141 3.05 6.33 1.30
N VAL A 142 4.19 5.85 0.83
CA VAL A 142 5.46 5.82 1.57
C VAL A 142 6.52 6.59 0.80
N LEU A 143 7.31 7.38 1.52
CA LEU A 143 8.45 8.12 0.98
C LEU A 143 9.75 7.38 1.31
N GLU A 144 10.45 6.88 0.30
CA GLU A 144 11.78 6.27 0.43
C GLU A 144 12.78 7.02 -0.47
N ASP A 145 13.85 7.53 0.11
CA ASP A 145 14.94 8.24 -0.60
C ASP A 145 14.43 9.35 -1.55
N GLY A 146 13.41 10.10 -1.13
CA GLY A 146 12.81 11.19 -1.90
C GLY A 146 11.82 10.73 -2.98
N LEU A 147 11.58 9.43 -3.13
CA LEU A 147 10.63 8.86 -4.07
C LEU A 147 9.36 8.41 -3.36
N LEU A 148 8.23 8.83 -3.92
CA LEU A 148 6.90 8.47 -3.42
C LEU A 148 6.42 7.17 -4.05
N TYR A 149 5.99 6.22 -3.22
CA TYR A 149 5.42 4.93 -3.62
C TYR A 149 3.97 4.83 -3.17
N TYR A 150 3.09 4.35 -4.04
CA TYR A 150 1.76 3.87 -3.67
C TYR A 150 1.87 2.41 -3.25
N VAL A 151 1.71 2.10 -1.96
CA VAL A 151 2.04 0.78 -1.41
C VAL A 151 0.88 -0.22 -1.38
N ASP A 152 -0.32 0.20 -1.76
CA ASP A 152 -1.45 -0.70 -1.98
C ASP A 152 -1.58 -1.07 -3.47
N TYR A 153 -2.25 -2.21 -3.75
CA TYR A 153 -2.52 -2.63 -5.13
C TYR A 153 -3.97 -2.40 -5.53
N GLU A 154 -4.76 -1.72 -4.69
CA GLU A 154 -6.16 -1.42 -5.01
C GLU A 154 -6.26 -0.28 -6.02
N CYS A 155 -7.01 -0.49 -7.10
CA CYS A 155 -7.44 0.57 -7.99
C CYS A 155 -8.87 0.34 -8.49
N ASN A 156 -9.57 1.43 -8.74
CA ASN A 156 -10.95 1.46 -9.19
C ASN A 156 -11.04 2.19 -10.55
N LEU A 157 -12.20 2.21 -11.16
CA LEU A 157 -12.46 3.05 -12.31
C LEU A 157 -12.35 4.53 -11.92
N TYR A 158 -11.83 5.35 -12.85
CA TYR A 158 -11.69 6.79 -12.62
C TYR A 158 -13.01 7.42 -12.19
N SER A 159 -12.94 8.26 -11.18
CA SER A 159 -14.02 9.08 -10.67
C SER A 159 -13.49 10.46 -10.30
N GLU A 160 -14.13 11.51 -10.84
CA GLU A 160 -13.81 12.89 -10.53
C GLU A 160 -13.99 13.20 -9.04
N GLU A 161 -15.02 12.61 -8.41
CA GLU A 161 -15.33 12.80 -6.98
C GLU A 161 -14.20 12.30 -6.07
N TRP A 162 -13.58 11.18 -6.42
CA TRP A 162 -12.58 10.48 -5.61
C TRP A 162 -11.15 10.69 -6.08
N ASN A 163 -10.91 11.65 -6.96
CA ASN A 163 -9.56 11.99 -7.41
C ASN A 163 -8.75 12.70 -6.32
N PHE A 164 -7.46 12.91 -6.59
CA PHE A 164 -6.57 13.53 -5.63
C PHE A 164 -7.02 14.95 -5.24
N GLU A 165 -7.31 15.81 -6.21
CA GLU A 165 -7.62 17.23 -5.94
C GLU A 165 -8.95 17.42 -5.20
N ASN A 166 -9.98 16.60 -5.51
CA ASN A 166 -11.31 16.75 -4.93
C ASN A 166 -11.45 16.01 -3.59
N TRP A 167 -10.77 14.86 -3.43
CA TRP A 167 -10.90 14.05 -2.22
C TRP A 167 -9.59 13.88 -1.45
N GLY A 168 -8.51 13.43 -2.09
CA GLY A 168 -7.28 13.00 -1.40
C GLY A 168 -6.55 14.14 -0.69
N LYS A 169 -6.39 15.26 -1.38
CA LYS A 169 -5.57 16.41 -0.96
C LYS A 169 -5.90 16.93 0.44
N LYS A 170 -7.16 16.88 0.86
CA LYS A 170 -7.57 17.34 2.21
C LYS A 170 -6.93 16.52 3.35
N TYR A 171 -6.50 15.28 3.08
CA TYR A 171 -5.80 14.44 4.05
C TYR A 171 -4.27 14.55 3.97
N TRP A 172 -3.74 15.29 3.00
CA TRP A 172 -2.31 15.54 2.81
C TRP A 172 -1.81 16.84 3.46
N ASN A 173 -2.58 17.38 4.35
CA ASN A 173 -2.27 18.55 5.18
C ASN A 173 -3.07 18.44 6.50
N LYS A 174 -2.76 19.31 7.47
CA LYS A 174 -3.49 19.38 8.75
C LYS A 174 -4.84 20.08 8.61
N SER A 175 -5.66 19.63 7.66
CA SER A 175 -7.03 20.11 7.48
C SER A 175 -7.95 19.73 8.64
N PRO A 176 -9.14 20.34 8.76
CA PRO A 176 -10.15 19.89 9.71
C PRO A 176 -10.50 18.41 9.59
N GLU A 177 -10.57 17.88 8.35
CA GLU A 177 -10.88 16.48 8.07
C GLU A 177 -9.76 15.54 8.54
N PHE A 178 -8.49 15.89 8.32
CA PHE A 178 -7.35 15.14 8.84
C PHE A 178 -7.33 15.15 10.37
N MET A 179 -7.56 16.31 10.99
CA MET A 179 -7.58 16.45 12.45
C MET A 179 -8.77 15.71 13.09
N GLU A 180 -9.91 15.64 12.41
CA GLU A 180 -11.05 14.84 12.85
C GLU A 180 -10.73 13.33 12.75
N TYR A 181 -10.07 12.91 11.69
CA TYR A 181 -9.62 11.52 11.52
C TYR A 181 -8.68 11.12 12.68
N LEU A 182 -7.67 11.95 12.99
CA LEU A 182 -6.73 11.70 14.10
C LEU A 182 -7.42 11.57 15.48
N LYS A 183 -8.53 12.26 15.72
CA LYS A 183 -9.26 12.18 17.01
C LYS A 183 -10.06 10.88 17.15
N LYS A 184 -10.37 10.21 16.03
CA LYS A 184 -11.20 9.01 15.99
C LYS A 184 -10.39 7.71 15.99
N HIS A 185 -9.11 7.80 15.70
CA HIS A 185 -8.18 6.67 15.55
C HIS A 185 -6.88 6.88 16.31
#